data_60ecd9114bfdc7c0693398025f5b17e4
#
_entry.id   60ecd9114bfdc7c0693398025f5b17e4
#
_cell.length_a   1.000
_cell.length_b   1.000
_cell.length_c   1.000
_cell.angle_alpha   90.00
_cell.angle_beta   90.00
_cell.angle_gamma   90.00
#
_symmetry.space_group_name_H-M   'P 1'
#
loop_
_entity.id
_entity.type
_entity.pdbx_description
1 polymer ?
#
loop_
_entity_poly.entity_id
_entity_poly.type
_entity_poly.pdbx_seq_one_letter_code
_entity_poly.pdbx_strand_id
1 'polypeptide(L)'
;MVELNQTKSNPWMLKTPPGTSEYTMHIDDKDGVRVLVCTVGKTVLLYDARCVEDLHAMLKSAGGWVELGGADEQKPAKEGTVEAWGRSPNNPIGGWYGLKKGLRGRFGVYLPPLMEALGLCELEHNPKINRMRVK
;
A
#
# COMPACT_ATOMS: atom_id res chain seq x y z
N MET A 1 12.87 7.69 9.88
CA MET A 1 12.07 6.47 10.11
C MET A 1 10.63 6.84 10.38
N VAL A 2 9.70 6.13 9.78
CA VAL A 2 8.26 6.36 10.00
C VAL A 2 7.79 5.53 11.18
N GLU A 3 7.12 6.16 12.14
CA GLU A 3 6.51 5.43 13.25
C GLU A 3 5.13 4.92 12.83
N LEU A 4 4.92 3.61 13.00
CA LEU A 4 3.67 2.94 12.70
C LEU A 4 3.19 2.31 14.01
N ASN A 5 2.26 2.97 14.68
CA ASN A 5 1.84 2.55 16.03
C ASN A 5 0.32 2.42 16.21
N GLN A 6 -0.44 2.46 15.12
CA GLN A 6 -1.88 2.23 15.20
C GLN A 6 -2.16 0.75 15.47
N THR A 7 -3.03 0.49 16.44
CA THR A 7 -3.37 -0.86 16.88
C THR A 7 -4.73 -1.30 16.35
N LYS A 8 -5.09 -2.57 16.60
CA LYS A 8 -6.39 -3.11 16.23
C LYS A 8 -7.55 -2.33 16.87
N SER A 9 -7.37 -1.86 18.11
CA SER A 9 -8.39 -1.09 18.81
C SER A 9 -8.44 0.37 18.40
N ASN A 10 -7.41 0.86 17.72
CA ASN A 10 -7.31 2.23 17.25
C ASN A 10 -6.65 2.26 15.87
N PRO A 11 -7.30 1.70 14.83
CA PRO A 11 -6.70 1.60 13.49
C PRO A 11 -6.78 2.92 12.73
N TRP A 12 -6.00 3.01 11.66
CA TRP A 12 -6.23 4.05 10.66
C TRP A 12 -7.57 3.78 9.96
N MET A 13 -8.41 4.82 9.86
CA MET A 13 -9.67 4.77 9.12
C MET A 13 -9.40 5.40 7.76
N LEU A 14 -9.46 4.62 6.69
CA LEU A 14 -9.01 5.03 5.38
C LEU A 14 -10.09 4.84 4.32
N LYS A 15 -9.91 5.52 3.18
CA LYS A 15 -10.74 5.35 1.99
C LYS A 15 -9.85 5.06 0.79
N THR A 16 -10.34 4.26 -0.13
CA THR A 16 -9.65 4.01 -1.40
C THR A 16 -9.44 5.32 -2.16
N PRO A 17 -8.47 5.39 -3.10
CA PRO A 17 -8.16 6.67 -3.76
C PRO A 17 -9.35 7.41 -4.36
N PRO A 18 -10.34 6.75 -5.04
CA PRO A 18 -11.53 7.45 -5.49
C PRO A 18 -12.47 7.90 -4.37
N GLY A 19 -12.25 7.44 -3.14
CA GLY A 19 -13.10 7.77 -2.00
C GLY A 19 -14.41 6.99 -1.93
N THR A 20 -14.54 5.92 -2.68
CA THR A 20 -15.78 5.15 -2.82
C THR A 20 -15.94 4.01 -1.84
N SER A 21 -14.86 3.56 -1.21
CA SER A 21 -14.88 2.44 -0.27
C SER A 21 -14.02 2.74 0.95
N GLU A 22 -14.49 2.31 2.11
CA GLU A 22 -13.76 2.48 3.38
C GLU A 22 -13.07 1.18 3.77
N TYR A 23 -11.94 1.31 4.47
CA TYR A 23 -11.21 0.18 5.02
C TYR A 23 -10.36 0.65 6.19
N THR A 24 -9.79 -0.29 6.93
CA THR A 24 -8.92 0.04 8.07
C THR A 24 -7.57 -0.64 7.94
N MET A 25 -6.56 -0.04 8.56
CA MET A 25 -5.26 -0.67 8.70
C MET A 25 -4.76 -0.53 10.14
N HIS A 26 -4.04 -1.53 10.60
CA HIS A 26 -3.34 -1.46 11.88
C HIS A 26 -2.05 -2.28 11.80
N ILE A 27 -1.19 -2.11 12.81
CA ILE A 27 0.08 -2.84 12.90
C ILE A 27 -0.12 -4.06 13.81
N ASP A 28 0.49 -5.16 13.43
CA ASP A 28 0.57 -6.36 14.25
C ASP A 28 1.89 -7.06 13.97
N ASP A 29 2.21 -8.06 14.76
CA ASP A 29 3.37 -8.92 14.55
C ASP A 29 2.86 -10.32 14.22
N LYS A 30 3.42 -10.92 13.17
CA LYS A 30 3.07 -12.26 12.75
C LYS A 30 4.33 -13.03 12.40
N ASP A 31 4.59 -14.11 13.14
CA ASP A 31 5.75 -14.97 12.93
C ASP A 31 7.07 -14.19 12.90
N GLY A 32 7.19 -13.20 13.79
CA GLY A 32 8.38 -12.37 13.88
C GLY A 32 8.47 -11.25 12.85
N VAL A 33 7.45 -11.10 12.01
CA VAL A 33 7.41 -10.04 10.98
C VAL A 33 6.37 -9.00 11.39
N ARG A 34 6.76 -7.74 11.35
CA ARG A 34 5.83 -6.64 11.56
C ARG A 34 4.98 -6.46 10.31
N VAL A 35 3.68 -6.48 10.48
CA VAL A 35 2.74 -6.46 9.35
C VAL A 35 1.74 -5.33 9.46
N LEU A 36 1.29 -4.87 8.28
CA LEU A 36 0.10 -4.03 8.14
C LEU A 36 -1.08 -4.96 7.91
N VAL A 37 -2.05 -4.92 8.81
CA VAL A 37 -3.30 -5.67 8.68
C VAL A 37 -4.32 -4.75 8.02
N CYS A 38 -4.70 -5.07 6.79
CA CYS A 38 -5.64 -4.29 6.00
C CYS A 38 -6.98 -5.01 5.97
N THR A 39 -7.99 -4.43 6.61
CA THR A 39 -9.32 -5.03 6.71
C THR A 39 -10.30 -4.31 5.79
N VAL A 40 -10.78 -5.04 4.80
CA VAL A 40 -11.71 -4.55 3.78
C VAL A 40 -12.97 -5.41 3.86
N GLY A 41 -14.01 -4.91 4.53
CA GLY A 41 -15.19 -5.72 4.80
C GLY A 41 -14.81 -6.95 5.62
N LYS A 42 -15.05 -8.15 5.07
CA LYS A 42 -14.69 -9.42 5.71
C LYS A 42 -13.33 -9.94 5.26
N THR A 43 -12.66 -9.25 4.34
CA THR A 43 -11.37 -9.67 3.79
C THR A 43 -10.25 -9.03 4.59
N VAL A 44 -9.26 -9.84 4.95
CA VAL A 44 -8.06 -9.38 5.66
C VAL A 44 -6.85 -9.64 4.79
N LEU A 45 -6.15 -8.56 4.41
CA LEU A 45 -4.90 -8.63 3.68
C LEU A 45 -3.75 -8.28 4.62
N LEU A 46 -2.62 -8.94 4.41
CA LEU A 46 -1.43 -8.71 5.22
C LEU A 46 -0.29 -8.24 4.31
N TYR A 47 0.31 -7.11 4.64
CA TYR A 47 1.48 -6.60 3.93
C TYR A 47 2.65 -6.49 4.90
N ASP A 48 3.86 -6.79 4.44
CA ASP A 48 5.07 -6.53 5.23
C ASP A 48 5.15 -5.03 5.51
N ALA A 49 5.22 -4.65 6.78
CA ALA A 49 5.12 -3.25 7.20
C ALA A 49 6.27 -2.38 6.65
N ARG A 50 7.39 -2.99 6.27
CA ARG A 50 8.50 -2.22 5.67
C ARG A 50 8.11 -1.57 4.33
N CYS A 51 6.98 -1.98 3.74
CA CYS A 51 6.51 -1.39 2.49
C CYS A 51 6.33 0.12 2.58
N VAL A 52 6.00 0.65 3.75
CA VAL A 52 5.82 2.10 3.95
C VAL A 52 7.13 2.84 3.69
N GLU A 53 8.21 2.42 4.34
CA GLU A 53 9.53 3.05 4.13
C GLU A 53 10.06 2.81 2.73
N ASP A 54 9.89 1.59 2.23
CA ASP A 54 10.38 1.21 0.90
C ASP A 54 9.64 1.99 -0.21
N LEU A 55 8.32 2.13 -0.09
CA LEU A 55 7.53 2.91 -1.05
C LEU A 55 7.90 4.39 -0.98
N HIS A 56 8.09 4.91 0.22
CA HIS A 56 8.53 6.31 0.40
C HIS A 56 9.87 6.56 -0.30
N ALA A 57 10.82 5.64 -0.14
CA ALA A 57 12.12 5.74 -0.81
C ALA A 57 11.98 5.66 -2.33
N MET A 58 11.11 4.78 -2.84
CA MET A 58 10.85 4.68 -4.27
C MET A 58 10.27 5.98 -4.83
N LEU A 59 9.33 6.59 -4.12
CA LEU A 59 8.72 7.85 -4.55
C LEU A 59 9.74 8.99 -4.57
N LYS A 60 10.67 9.02 -3.61
CA LYS A 60 11.76 10.00 -3.61
C LYS A 60 12.65 9.82 -4.84
N SER A 61 13.00 8.58 -5.17
CA SER A 61 13.81 8.27 -6.35
C SER A 61 13.11 8.62 -7.65
N ALA A 62 11.79 8.40 -7.71
CA ALA A 62 11.01 8.72 -8.91
C ALA A 62 10.95 10.22 -9.18
N GLY A 63 10.93 11.03 -8.13
CA GLY A 63 10.99 12.50 -8.24
C GLY A 63 9.75 13.15 -8.85
N GLY A 64 8.68 12.40 -9.09
CA GLY A 64 7.45 12.90 -9.71
C GLY A 64 6.29 11.95 -9.51
N TRP A 65 5.21 12.19 -10.25
CA TRP A 65 4.00 11.40 -10.15
C TRP A 65 4.20 9.97 -10.63
N VAL A 66 3.72 9.00 -9.85
CA VAL A 66 3.73 7.59 -10.18
C VAL A 66 2.29 7.08 -10.17
N GLU A 67 1.87 6.46 -11.26
CA GLU A 67 0.53 5.89 -11.38
C GLU A 67 0.36 4.72 -10.41
N LEU A 68 -0.80 4.59 -9.77
CA LEU A 68 -1.04 3.56 -8.76
C LEU A 68 -1.17 2.15 -9.36
N GLY A 69 -1.96 2.00 -10.42
CA GLY A 69 -2.10 0.76 -11.15
C GLY A 69 -2.69 -0.41 -10.39
N GLY A 70 -3.51 -0.16 -9.36
CA GLY A 70 -4.06 -1.21 -8.51
C GLY A 70 -4.73 -2.34 -9.28
N ALA A 71 -4.37 -3.59 -8.96
CA ALA A 71 -4.92 -4.78 -9.59
C ALA A 71 -4.94 -5.95 -8.62
N ASP A 72 -5.87 -6.89 -8.84
CA ASP A 72 -5.94 -8.13 -8.08
C ASP A 72 -4.69 -8.99 -8.34
N GLU A 73 -4.40 -9.90 -7.41
CA GLU A 73 -3.23 -10.78 -7.54
C GLU A 73 -3.23 -11.58 -8.86
N GLN A 74 -4.40 -11.98 -9.33
CA GLN A 74 -4.53 -12.80 -10.52
C GLN A 74 -4.40 -12.01 -11.83
N LYS A 75 -4.39 -10.69 -11.75
CA LYS A 75 -4.26 -9.82 -12.92
C LYS A 75 -2.87 -9.24 -13.00
N PRO A 76 -2.32 -9.09 -14.22
CA PRO A 76 -1.00 -8.44 -14.37
C PRO A 76 -1.10 -6.96 -13.98
N ALA A 77 -0.05 -6.45 -13.37
CA ALA A 77 0.07 -5.03 -13.07
C ALA A 77 0.77 -4.33 -14.24
N LYS A 78 0.28 -3.14 -14.57
CA LYS A 78 0.90 -2.31 -15.62
C LYS A 78 2.29 -1.87 -15.17
N GLU A 79 3.28 -1.99 -16.03
CA GLU A 79 4.64 -1.56 -15.73
C GLU A 79 4.69 -0.07 -15.39
N GLY A 80 5.60 0.30 -14.49
CA GLY A 80 5.79 1.68 -14.07
C GLY A 80 4.79 2.16 -13.03
N THR A 81 3.97 1.27 -12.49
CA THR A 81 2.98 1.61 -11.48
C THR A 81 3.43 1.17 -10.09
N VAL A 82 2.80 1.75 -9.06
CA VAL A 82 3.02 1.34 -7.67
C VAL A 82 2.68 -0.14 -7.48
N GLU A 83 1.58 -0.61 -8.09
CA GLU A 83 1.18 -2.01 -8.00
C GLU A 83 2.27 -2.94 -8.56
N ALA A 84 2.80 -2.63 -9.74
CA ALA A 84 3.86 -3.42 -10.35
C ALA A 84 5.12 -3.44 -9.49
N TRP A 85 5.48 -2.28 -8.95
CA TRP A 85 6.64 -2.20 -8.05
C TRP A 85 6.43 -3.03 -6.79
N GLY A 86 5.24 -3.01 -6.23
CA GLY A 86 4.90 -3.73 -4.99
C GLY A 86 4.94 -5.25 -5.10
N ARG A 87 5.10 -5.78 -6.31
CA ARG A 87 5.20 -7.21 -6.58
C ARG A 87 6.42 -7.58 -7.42
N SER A 88 7.28 -6.62 -7.72
CA SER A 88 8.44 -6.81 -8.57
C SER A 88 9.58 -7.52 -7.84
N PRO A 89 10.27 -8.46 -8.51
CA PRO A 89 11.48 -9.06 -7.93
C PRO A 89 12.62 -8.05 -7.76
N ASN A 90 12.50 -6.87 -8.34
CA ASN A 90 13.50 -5.81 -8.26
C ASN A 90 13.26 -4.81 -7.13
N ASN A 91 12.19 -4.97 -6.36
CA ASN A 91 11.96 -4.10 -5.21
C ASN A 91 12.81 -4.55 -3.99
N PRO A 92 12.87 -3.74 -2.92
CA PRO A 92 13.77 -4.04 -1.78
C PRO A 92 13.62 -5.41 -1.12
N ILE A 93 12.42 -6.02 -1.14
CA ILE A 93 12.26 -7.37 -0.56
C ILE A 93 12.28 -8.47 -1.61
N GLY A 94 12.44 -8.11 -2.89
CA GLY A 94 12.56 -9.09 -3.96
C GLY A 94 11.25 -9.74 -4.39
N GLY A 95 10.12 -9.09 -4.21
CA GLY A 95 8.84 -9.63 -4.62
C GLY A 95 7.65 -9.00 -3.91
N TRP A 96 6.61 -9.78 -3.71
CA TRP A 96 5.35 -9.32 -3.13
C TRP A 96 5.49 -8.85 -1.69
N TYR A 97 5.00 -7.65 -1.40
CA TYR A 97 4.82 -7.19 -0.02
C TYR A 97 3.63 -7.86 0.65
N GLY A 98 2.63 -8.27 -0.13
CA GLY A 98 1.51 -9.03 0.38
C GLY A 98 1.93 -10.42 0.80
N LEU A 99 1.62 -10.82 2.03
CA LEU A 99 2.14 -12.05 2.63
C LEU A 99 1.20 -13.24 2.48
N LYS A 100 -0.10 -13.00 2.33
CA LYS A 100 -1.08 -14.09 2.24
C LYS A 100 -1.34 -14.42 0.78
N LYS A 101 -0.83 -15.56 0.32
CA LYS A 101 -1.04 -16.02 -1.07
C LYS A 101 -2.52 -16.04 -1.42
N GLY A 102 -2.88 -15.50 -2.57
CA GLY A 102 -4.25 -15.31 -3.01
C GLY A 102 -4.82 -13.95 -2.65
N LEU A 103 -4.19 -13.23 -1.72
CA LEU A 103 -4.62 -11.92 -1.24
C LEU A 103 -3.45 -10.93 -1.22
N ARG A 104 -2.54 -11.02 -2.19
CA ARG A 104 -1.34 -10.17 -2.25
C ARG A 104 -1.49 -8.97 -3.19
N GLY A 105 -2.57 -8.92 -3.95
CA GLY A 105 -2.82 -7.82 -4.88
C GLY A 105 -3.36 -6.57 -4.19
N ARG A 106 -3.72 -5.59 -5.02
CA ARG A 106 -4.28 -4.30 -4.61
C ARG A 106 -3.36 -3.46 -3.71
N PHE A 107 -2.07 -3.72 -3.75
CA PHE A 107 -1.08 -2.92 -3.04
C PHE A 107 -1.20 -1.44 -3.45
N GLY A 108 -1.36 -1.16 -4.73
CA GLY A 108 -1.53 0.19 -5.27
C GLY A 108 -2.88 0.83 -4.96
N VAL A 109 -3.81 0.10 -4.35
CA VAL A 109 -5.09 0.64 -3.89
C VAL A 109 -5.03 1.00 -2.41
N TYR A 110 -4.45 0.12 -1.58
CA TYR A 110 -4.56 0.25 -0.12
C TYR A 110 -3.38 0.94 0.55
N LEU A 111 -2.18 0.90 -0.02
CA LEU A 111 -1.02 1.58 0.56
C LEU A 111 -1.02 3.10 0.34
N PRO A 112 -1.38 3.62 -0.84
CA PRO A 112 -1.33 5.07 -1.07
C PRO A 112 -2.16 5.90 -0.09
N PRO A 113 -3.41 5.55 0.26
CA PRO A 113 -4.15 6.32 1.26
C PRO A 113 -3.49 6.32 2.65
N LEU A 114 -2.83 5.23 3.05
CA LEU A 114 -2.07 5.21 4.29
C LEU A 114 -0.90 6.17 4.22
N MET A 115 -0.15 6.17 3.11
CA MET A 115 0.98 7.08 2.90
C MET A 115 0.52 8.54 2.95
N GLU A 116 -0.66 8.83 2.39
CA GLU A 116 -1.25 10.16 2.47
C GLU A 116 -1.59 10.53 3.92
N ALA A 117 -2.23 9.63 4.66
CA ALA A 117 -2.58 9.85 6.05
C ALA A 117 -1.36 10.08 6.93
N LEU A 118 -0.23 9.45 6.60
CA LEU A 118 1.04 9.63 7.31
C LEU A 118 1.79 10.91 6.89
N GLY A 119 1.28 11.64 5.90
CA GLY A 119 1.92 12.87 5.42
C GLY A 119 3.16 12.62 4.57
N LEU A 120 3.30 11.43 4.00
CA LEU A 120 4.49 11.03 3.22
C LEU A 120 4.33 11.24 1.72
N CYS A 121 3.11 11.39 1.23
CA CYS A 121 2.86 11.56 -0.19
C CYS A 121 1.68 12.49 -0.46
N GLU A 122 1.63 13.01 -1.68
CA GLU A 122 0.45 13.60 -2.25
C GLU A 122 -0.24 12.52 -3.07
N LEU A 123 -1.55 12.44 -2.99
CA LEU A 123 -2.36 11.41 -3.65
C LEU A 123 -3.52 12.04 -4.40
N GLU A 124 -3.70 11.64 -5.66
CA GLU A 124 -4.88 12.03 -6.42
C GLU A 124 -6.10 11.23 -6.01
N HIS A 125 -7.27 11.85 -6.11
CA HIS A 125 -8.56 11.24 -5.74
C HIS A 125 -9.56 11.35 -6.89
N ASN A 126 -9.13 10.97 -8.08
CA ASN A 126 -9.98 10.93 -9.27
C ASN A 126 -10.89 9.67 -9.24
N PRO A 127 -11.99 9.65 -9.98
CA PRO A 127 -12.86 8.47 -10.03
C PRO A 127 -12.20 7.22 -10.60
N LYS A 128 -11.18 7.35 -11.45
CA LYS A 128 -10.54 6.23 -12.11
C LYS A 128 -9.04 6.20 -11.90
N ILE A 129 -8.27 6.87 -12.73
CA ILE A 129 -6.80 6.78 -12.73
C ILE A 129 -6.22 7.78 -11.74
N ASN A 130 -5.44 7.26 -10.78
CA ASN A 130 -4.83 8.08 -9.75
C ASN A 130 -3.32 7.86 -9.70
N ARG A 131 -2.62 8.89 -9.25
CA ARG A 131 -1.17 8.89 -9.10
C ARG A 131 -0.79 9.39 -7.72
N MET A 132 0.43 9.09 -7.29
CA MET A 132 0.99 9.61 -6.06
C MET A 132 2.41 10.12 -6.29
N ARG A 133 2.87 11.00 -5.43
CA ARG A 133 4.27 11.47 -5.44
C ARG A 133 4.72 11.77 -4.02
N VAL A 134 6.03 11.78 -3.81
CA VAL A 134 6.59 12.15 -2.52
C VAL A 134 6.18 13.57 -2.13
N LYS A 135 5.93 13.75 -0.86
CA LYS A 135 5.55 15.06 -0.32
C LYS A 135 6.77 15.82 0.18
#